data_94f9946871961a0896f95875af0afc57
#
_entry.id   94f9946871961a0896f95875af0afc57
#
_cell.length_a   1.000
_cell.length_b   1.000
_cell.length_c   1.000
_cell.angle_alpha   90.00
_cell.angle_beta   90.00
_cell.angle_gamma   90.00
#
_symmetry.space_group_name_H-M   'P 1'
#
loop_
_entity.id
_entity.type
_entity.pdbx_description
1 polymer ?
#
loop_
_entity_poly.entity_id
_entity_poly.type
_entity_poly.pdbx_seq_one_letter_code
_entity_poly.pdbx_strand_id
1 'polypeptide(L)'
;MKNKKKIFLTGSEGFVGSHLLEHLVKSGYKVKALVLYNSFNNIGWLQDIDKKLLKSVDIIKGDIRDKEFLEKNIADCQVIIHLAALIGIPYSYEASRSYIDVNITGTLNLLEIARKKKIKKFIHTSTSEVYGSAQYIPMDEKHPKIPQSPYAASKSAADQLAMSYYYSYGLPVTILRPFNIFGPRQSMRAVIPTIINQAITNKNKINLGTIKSKRDYTFVADTVKAFEKCINNKKAIGKIINIGNNFEISIKEIVQFISKISKRKIEINIDKKRLRPKKSEVMRLRSSNNLSKNLLKWKPVYGGKNGFKKALQKTFQWYEKNKNNSLNVTKYII
;
A
#
# COMPACT_ATOMS: atom_id res chain seq x y z
N MET A 1 25.37 4.12 -19.79
CA MET A 1 24.19 4.06 -18.88
C MET A 1 24.63 4.45 -17.48
N LYS A 2 24.05 5.48 -16.85
CA LYS A 2 24.35 5.81 -15.46
C LYS A 2 24.00 4.60 -14.58
N ASN A 3 24.97 4.12 -13.79
CA ASN A 3 24.78 3.00 -12.87
C ASN A 3 23.65 3.35 -11.89
N LYS A 4 22.43 2.79 -12.09
CA LYS A 4 21.29 3.07 -11.21
C LYS A 4 21.51 2.39 -9.87
N LYS A 5 21.02 3.04 -8.81
CA LYS A 5 21.17 2.61 -7.43
C LYS A 5 20.59 1.19 -7.22
N LYS A 6 21.24 0.39 -6.36
CA LYS A 6 20.66 -0.87 -5.86
C LYS A 6 19.70 -0.57 -4.72
N ILE A 7 18.50 -1.12 -4.82
CA ILE A 7 17.37 -0.87 -3.91
C ILE A 7 17.09 -2.12 -3.11
N PHE A 8 17.01 -1.99 -1.78
CA PHE A 8 16.43 -3.00 -0.91
C PHE A 8 14.93 -2.73 -0.77
N LEU A 9 14.09 -3.63 -1.27
CA LEU A 9 12.64 -3.50 -1.25
C LEU A 9 12.05 -4.54 -0.30
N THR A 10 11.37 -4.12 0.77
CA THR A 10 10.67 -5.04 1.69
C THR A 10 9.20 -5.14 1.34
N GLY A 11 8.57 -6.29 1.63
CA GLY A 11 7.17 -6.54 1.27
C GLY A 11 6.97 -6.66 -0.25
N SER A 12 8.00 -7.14 -0.93
CA SER A 12 8.03 -7.24 -2.40
C SER A 12 6.98 -8.18 -2.96
N GLU A 13 6.62 -9.22 -2.19
CA GLU A 13 5.63 -10.24 -2.54
C GLU A 13 4.18 -9.75 -2.47
N GLY A 14 3.97 -8.61 -1.81
CA GLY A 14 2.65 -8.03 -1.59
C GLY A 14 2.07 -7.34 -2.82
N PHE A 15 0.84 -6.85 -2.69
CA PHE A 15 0.12 -6.12 -3.74
C PHE A 15 0.93 -4.95 -4.30
N VAL A 16 1.26 -3.96 -3.48
CA VAL A 16 1.99 -2.77 -3.93
C VAL A 16 3.45 -3.12 -4.25
N GLY A 17 4.07 -4.00 -3.45
CA GLY A 17 5.47 -4.39 -3.61
C GLY A 17 5.74 -5.05 -4.95
N SER A 18 4.89 -5.96 -5.41
CA SER A 18 5.05 -6.64 -6.70
C SER A 18 4.93 -5.69 -7.89
N HIS A 19 4.01 -4.73 -7.85
CA HIS A 19 3.90 -3.69 -8.87
C HIS A 19 5.10 -2.73 -8.85
N LEU A 20 5.57 -2.36 -7.65
CA LEU A 20 6.72 -1.48 -7.51
C LEU A 20 8.00 -2.16 -8.00
N LEU A 21 8.20 -3.44 -7.66
CA LEU A 21 9.32 -4.24 -8.13
C LEU A 21 9.36 -4.27 -9.66
N GLU A 22 8.25 -4.64 -10.31
CA GLU A 22 8.16 -4.63 -11.79
C GLU A 22 8.50 -3.25 -12.37
N HIS A 23 7.94 -2.20 -11.78
CA HIS A 23 8.17 -0.84 -12.26
C HIS A 23 9.64 -0.43 -12.12
N LEU A 24 10.28 -0.71 -10.99
CA LEU A 24 11.67 -0.37 -10.73
C LEU A 24 12.63 -1.12 -11.65
N VAL A 25 12.41 -2.42 -11.84
CA VAL A 25 13.26 -3.24 -12.74
C VAL A 25 13.11 -2.78 -14.18
N LYS A 26 11.89 -2.53 -14.67
CA LYS A 26 11.63 -1.96 -16.00
C LYS A 26 12.26 -0.57 -16.16
N SER A 27 12.36 0.19 -15.10
CA SER A 27 13.06 1.47 -15.06
C SER A 27 14.59 1.32 -14.92
N GLY A 28 15.14 0.10 -14.90
CA GLY A 28 16.58 -0.22 -14.90
C GLY A 28 17.25 -0.13 -13.51
N TYR A 29 16.50 -0.12 -12.40
CA TYR A 29 17.06 -0.26 -11.06
C TYR A 29 17.43 -1.71 -10.77
N LYS A 30 18.52 -1.93 -10.02
CA LYS A 30 18.84 -3.23 -9.42
C LYS A 30 18.03 -3.37 -8.14
N VAL A 31 17.27 -4.44 -7.99
CA VAL A 31 16.40 -4.65 -6.82
C VAL A 31 16.81 -5.92 -6.09
N LYS A 32 17.06 -5.79 -4.79
CA LYS A 32 17.09 -6.89 -3.83
C LYS A 32 15.75 -6.91 -3.11
N ALA A 33 14.98 -7.96 -3.33
CA ALA A 33 13.60 -8.09 -2.91
C ALA A 33 13.50 -8.97 -1.66
N LEU A 34 13.15 -8.39 -0.51
CA LEU A 34 12.82 -9.16 0.67
C LEU A 34 11.37 -9.64 0.59
N VAL A 35 11.18 -10.94 0.68
CA VAL A 35 9.89 -11.62 0.81
C VAL A 35 9.83 -12.32 2.17
N LEU A 36 8.64 -12.43 2.76
CA LEU A 36 8.46 -13.12 4.03
C LEU A 36 8.76 -14.61 3.86
N TYR A 37 9.65 -15.15 4.70
CA TYR A 37 9.93 -16.58 4.73
C TYR A 37 8.68 -17.39 5.09
N ASN A 38 8.43 -18.46 4.36
CA ASN A 38 7.40 -19.45 4.66
C ASN A 38 7.83 -20.83 4.17
N SER A 39 7.35 -21.88 4.84
CA SER A 39 7.69 -23.29 4.57
C SER A 39 7.23 -23.80 3.20
N PHE A 40 6.26 -23.12 2.55
CA PHE A 40 5.75 -23.49 1.24
C PHE A 40 6.60 -22.93 0.09
N ASN A 41 7.71 -22.25 0.39
CA ASN A 41 8.55 -21.61 -0.60
C ASN A 41 7.81 -20.60 -1.50
N ASN A 42 6.69 -20.05 -1.01
CA ASN A 42 5.85 -19.13 -1.74
C ASN A 42 6.48 -17.72 -1.74
N ILE A 43 6.51 -17.08 -2.90
CA ILE A 43 6.99 -15.70 -3.08
C ILE A 43 5.86 -14.74 -3.45
N GLY A 44 4.62 -15.07 -3.09
CA GLY A 44 3.44 -14.24 -3.29
C GLY A 44 3.24 -13.83 -4.75
N TRP A 45 2.84 -12.59 -4.98
CA TRP A 45 2.58 -12.08 -6.32
C TRP A 45 3.82 -12.02 -7.24
N LEU A 46 5.02 -12.27 -6.71
CA LEU A 46 6.21 -12.38 -7.56
C LEU A 46 6.17 -13.62 -8.48
N GLN A 47 5.39 -14.63 -8.14
CA GLN A 47 5.19 -15.82 -9.00
C GLN A 47 4.52 -15.48 -10.34
N ASP A 48 3.71 -14.41 -10.37
CA ASP A 48 2.94 -13.98 -11.54
C ASP A 48 3.67 -12.91 -12.37
N ILE A 49 4.89 -12.54 -11.98
CA ILE A 49 5.72 -11.60 -12.73
C ILE A 49 6.43 -12.33 -13.88
N ASP A 50 6.64 -11.63 -14.99
CA ASP A 50 7.42 -12.14 -16.12
C ASP A 50 8.74 -12.76 -15.64
N LYS A 51 8.95 -14.04 -16.00
CA LYS A 51 10.13 -14.81 -15.57
C LYS A 51 11.45 -14.18 -16.02
N LYS A 52 11.48 -13.52 -17.18
CA LYS A 52 12.69 -12.83 -17.67
C LYS A 52 13.04 -11.63 -16.79
N LEU A 53 12.02 -10.89 -16.36
CA LEU A 53 12.20 -9.78 -15.43
C LEU A 53 12.63 -10.28 -14.05
N LEU A 54 12.01 -11.33 -13.55
CA LEU A 54 12.28 -11.88 -12.23
C LEU A 54 13.71 -12.44 -12.11
N LYS A 55 14.29 -13.00 -13.18
CA LYS A 55 15.69 -13.45 -13.23
C LYS A 55 16.71 -12.34 -12.92
N SER A 56 16.36 -11.08 -13.11
CA SER A 56 17.23 -9.93 -12.79
C SER A 56 17.08 -9.41 -11.37
N VAL A 57 16.22 -10.03 -10.55
CA VAL A 57 15.93 -9.65 -9.17
C VAL A 57 16.63 -10.59 -8.20
N ASP A 58 17.34 -10.03 -7.23
CA ASP A 58 17.92 -10.77 -6.12
C ASP A 58 16.83 -10.95 -5.05
N ILE A 59 16.22 -12.15 -4.99
CA ILE A 59 15.14 -12.46 -4.05
C ILE A 59 15.73 -13.13 -2.82
N ILE A 60 15.50 -12.52 -1.65
CA ILE A 60 15.86 -13.09 -0.36
C ILE A 60 14.62 -13.36 0.48
N LYS A 61 14.63 -14.44 1.24
CA LYS A 61 13.52 -14.85 2.11
C LYS A 61 13.93 -14.64 3.56
N GLY A 62 13.13 -13.85 4.29
CA GLY A 62 13.43 -13.53 5.68
C GLY A 62 12.32 -12.70 6.31
N ASP A 63 12.57 -12.24 7.53
CA ASP A 63 11.62 -11.45 8.31
C ASP A 63 12.22 -10.10 8.68
N ILE A 64 11.43 -9.03 8.61
CA ILE A 64 11.90 -7.69 9.01
C ILE A 64 12.15 -7.56 10.51
N ARG A 65 11.68 -8.51 11.31
CA ARG A 65 11.96 -8.60 12.75
C ARG A 65 13.35 -9.16 13.07
N ASP A 66 13.97 -9.86 12.12
CA ASP A 66 15.31 -10.42 12.27
C ASP A 66 16.37 -9.40 11.82
N LYS A 67 16.90 -8.66 12.79
CA LYS A 67 17.87 -7.59 12.56
C LYS A 67 19.19 -8.10 11.97
N GLU A 68 19.70 -9.23 12.45
CA GLU A 68 20.97 -9.79 12.01
C GLU A 68 20.91 -10.27 10.56
N PHE A 69 19.83 -10.96 10.20
CA PHE A 69 19.54 -11.34 8.82
C PHE A 69 19.48 -10.13 7.88
N LEU A 70 18.76 -9.09 8.28
CA LEU A 70 18.63 -7.87 7.49
C LEU A 70 19.97 -7.16 7.32
N GLU A 71 20.79 -7.07 8.37
CA GLU A 71 22.08 -6.38 8.33
C GLU A 71 23.05 -7.03 7.32
N LYS A 72 23.06 -8.37 7.24
CA LYS A 72 23.84 -9.15 6.27
C LYS A 72 23.38 -8.87 4.84
N ASN A 73 22.07 -8.73 4.63
CA ASN A 73 21.47 -8.66 3.29
C ASN A 73 21.36 -7.24 2.71
N ILE A 74 21.42 -6.19 3.53
CA ILE A 74 21.30 -4.79 3.07
C ILE A 74 22.65 -4.19 2.66
N ALA A 75 23.76 -4.84 2.96
CA ALA A 75 25.10 -4.24 2.92
C ALA A 75 25.48 -3.52 1.61
N ASP A 76 25.01 -3.97 0.47
CA ASP A 76 25.36 -3.44 -0.86
C ASP A 76 24.27 -2.53 -1.48
N CYS A 77 23.22 -2.19 -0.72
CA CYS A 77 22.14 -1.35 -1.17
C CYS A 77 22.36 0.13 -0.82
N GLN A 78 21.95 1.04 -1.70
CA GLN A 78 22.02 2.49 -1.46
C GLN A 78 20.68 3.08 -1.03
N VAL A 79 19.58 2.40 -1.33
CA VAL A 79 18.21 2.84 -1.06
C VAL A 79 17.45 1.74 -0.36
N ILE A 80 16.67 2.09 0.65
CA ILE A 80 15.68 1.20 1.25
C ILE A 80 14.30 1.76 0.93
N ILE A 81 13.41 0.90 0.39
CA ILE A 81 11.98 1.18 0.27
C ILE A 81 11.24 0.17 1.15
N HIS A 82 10.64 0.68 2.22
CA HIS A 82 10.03 -0.15 3.24
C HIS A 82 8.52 -0.20 3.08
N LEU A 83 8.01 -1.33 2.53
CA LEU A 83 6.58 -1.63 2.34
C LEU A 83 6.07 -2.73 3.26
N ALA A 84 6.95 -3.60 3.78
CA ALA A 84 6.54 -4.71 4.64
C ALA A 84 5.80 -4.20 5.88
N ALA A 85 4.57 -4.66 6.06
CA ALA A 85 3.71 -4.30 7.17
C ALA A 85 2.51 -5.25 7.27
N LEU A 86 1.97 -5.43 8.46
CA LEU A 86 0.61 -5.93 8.64
C LEU A 86 -0.36 -4.76 8.41
N ILE A 87 -1.36 -4.95 7.55
CA ILE A 87 -2.23 -3.86 7.07
C ILE A 87 -3.73 -4.08 7.30
N GLY A 88 -4.16 -5.29 7.66
CA GLY A 88 -5.57 -5.63 7.85
C GLY A 88 -6.16 -4.98 9.10
N ILE A 89 -7.00 -3.92 8.96
CA ILE A 89 -7.59 -3.26 10.14
C ILE A 89 -8.40 -4.23 11.00
N PRO A 90 -9.30 -5.09 10.47
CA PRO A 90 -10.02 -6.05 11.31
C PRO A 90 -9.09 -6.97 12.09
N TYR A 91 -8.07 -7.53 11.45
CA TYR A 91 -7.10 -8.39 12.12
C TYR A 91 -6.29 -7.65 13.20
N SER A 92 -6.12 -6.33 13.08
CA SER A 92 -5.40 -5.56 14.11
C SER A 92 -6.13 -5.50 15.46
N TYR A 93 -7.43 -5.75 15.49
CA TYR A 93 -8.18 -5.85 16.76
C TYR A 93 -7.92 -7.17 17.48
N GLU A 94 -7.67 -8.25 16.71
CA GLU A 94 -7.43 -9.61 17.24
C GLU A 94 -5.95 -9.79 17.62
N ALA A 95 -5.04 -9.25 16.84
CA ALA A 95 -3.60 -9.52 16.94
C ALA A 95 -2.76 -8.24 17.04
N SER A 96 -3.15 -7.29 17.90
CA SER A 96 -2.51 -5.98 18.03
C SER A 96 -0.99 -6.08 18.30
N ARG A 97 -0.56 -7.07 19.10
CA ARG A 97 0.86 -7.31 19.37
C ARG A 97 1.67 -7.57 18.10
N SER A 98 1.15 -8.37 17.19
CA SER A 98 1.82 -8.64 15.90
C SER A 98 2.03 -7.36 15.08
N TYR A 99 1.12 -6.38 15.18
CA TYR A 99 1.27 -5.08 14.52
C TYR A 99 2.39 -4.23 15.12
N ILE A 100 2.59 -4.31 16.44
CA ILE A 100 3.73 -3.66 17.10
C ILE A 100 5.03 -4.31 16.61
N ASP A 101 5.13 -5.62 16.68
CA ASP A 101 6.34 -6.35 16.36
C ASP A 101 6.74 -6.18 14.88
N VAL A 102 5.78 -6.23 13.96
CA VAL A 102 6.05 -6.08 12.51
C VAL A 102 6.21 -4.60 12.14
N ASN A 103 5.22 -3.75 12.46
CA ASN A 103 5.17 -2.40 11.91
C ASN A 103 6.10 -1.43 12.65
N ILE A 104 6.32 -1.61 13.94
CA ILE A 104 7.16 -0.73 14.76
C ILE A 104 8.56 -1.30 14.88
N THR A 105 8.71 -2.51 15.47
CA THR A 105 10.02 -3.12 15.68
C THR A 105 10.73 -3.42 14.35
N GLY A 106 10.00 -3.95 13.36
CA GLY A 106 10.53 -4.16 12.01
C GLY A 106 11.02 -2.87 11.35
N THR A 107 10.29 -1.75 11.52
CA THR A 107 10.73 -0.43 11.03
C THR A 107 11.98 0.04 11.77
N LEU A 108 12.02 -0.12 13.10
CA LEU A 108 13.18 0.24 13.92
C LEU A 108 14.45 -0.50 13.47
N ASN A 109 14.37 -1.81 13.24
CA ASN A 109 15.48 -2.62 12.75
C ASN A 109 16.07 -2.04 11.46
N LEU A 110 15.19 -1.72 10.48
CA LEU A 110 15.60 -1.14 9.20
C LEU A 110 16.21 0.25 9.35
N LEU A 111 15.71 1.09 10.26
CA LEU A 111 16.25 2.43 10.54
C LEU A 111 17.64 2.35 11.16
N GLU A 112 17.86 1.45 12.14
CA GLU A 112 19.15 1.21 12.76
C GLU A 112 20.18 0.74 11.73
N ILE A 113 19.81 -0.22 10.88
CA ILE A 113 20.68 -0.71 9.81
C ILE A 113 20.96 0.41 8.79
N ALA A 114 19.94 1.17 8.42
CA ALA A 114 20.09 2.28 7.48
C ALA A 114 21.05 3.35 8.00
N ARG A 115 21.01 3.66 9.31
CA ARG A 115 21.94 4.55 9.99
C ARG A 115 23.37 3.99 9.97
N LYS A 116 23.55 2.75 10.43
CA LYS A 116 24.84 2.07 10.51
C LYS A 116 25.52 1.94 9.14
N LYS A 117 24.76 1.57 8.10
CA LYS A 117 25.22 1.41 6.71
C LYS A 117 25.26 2.71 5.90
N LYS A 118 24.92 3.87 6.49
CA LYS A 118 24.90 5.19 5.84
C LYS A 118 24.10 5.19 4.52
N ILE A 119 22.91 4.57 4.56
CA ILE A 119 22.00 4.48 3.40
C ILE A 119 21.70 5.86 2.83
N LYS A 120 21.72 5.99 1.51
CA LYS A 120 21.56 7.29 0.81
C LYS A 120 20.11 7.76 0.69
N LYS A 121 19.14 6.87 0.88
CA LYS A 121 17.70 7.19 0.89
C LYS A 121 16.92 6.10 1.59
N PHE A 122 16.10 6.49 2.56
CA PHE A 122 15.12 5.62 3.22
C PHE A 122 13.71 6.13 2.89
N ILE A 123 12.91 5.31 2.21
CA ILE A 123 11.51 5.63 1.88
C ILE A 123 10.62 4.76 2.76
N HIS A 124 9.97 5.37 3.74
CA HIS A 124 9.01 4.71 4.61
C HIS A 124 7.60 4.83 4.03
N THR A 125 6.86 3.74 4.00
CA THR A 125 5.46 3.71 3.57
C THR A 125 4.55 3.84 4.77
N SER A 126 3.84 4.94 4.86
CA SER A 126 2.78 5.24 5.84
C SER A 126 1.39 4.87 5.29
N THR A 127 0.34 5.44 5.86
CA THR A 127 -1.06 5.28 5.45
C THR A 127 -1.87 6.52 5.80
N SER A 128 -2.91 6.82 5.02
CA SER A 128 -3.88 7.87 5.36
C SER A 128 -4.69 7.56 6.64
N GLU A 129 -4.75 6.30 7.08
CA GLU A 129 -5.47 5.90 8.29
C GLU A 129 -4.88 6.50 9.59
N VAL A 130 -3.62 6.99 9.56
CA VAL A 130 -3.02 7.71 10.70
C VAL A 130 -3.73 9.02 11.02
N TYR A 131 -4.44 9.60 10.07
CA TYR A 131 -5.23 10.81 10.28
C TYR A 131 -6.54 10.56 11.03
N GLY A 132 -7.08 9.33 10.93
CA GLY A 132 -8.43 9.06 11.41
C GLY A 132 -9.50 9.76 10.58
N SER A 133 -10.64 10.08 11.19
CA SER A 133 -11.73 10.79 10.53
C SER A 133 -11.33 12.21 10.16
N ALA A 134 -11.68 12.61 8.93
CA ALA A 134 -11.34 13.94 8.43
C ALA A 134 -11.96 15.06 9.28
N GLN A 135 -11.14 15.97 9.77
CA GLN A 135 -11.57 17.21 10.42
C GLN A 135 -11.76 18.32 9.39
N TYR A 136 -11.00 18.29 8.32
CA TYR A 136 -11.18 19.11 7.13
C TYR A 136 -10.75 18.34 5.88
N ILE A 137 -11.21 18.79 4.73
CA ILE A 137 -10.88 18.21 3.42
C ILE A 137 -10.62 19.33 2.38
N PRO A 138 -9.72 19.09 1.43
CA PRO A 138 -8.82 17.94 1.32
C PRO A 138 -7.80 17.91 2.46
N MET A 139 -7.47 16.70 2.94
CA MET A 139 -6.52 16.46 4.03
C MET A 139 -5.09 16.64 3.51
N ASP A 140 -4.38 17.62 4.03
CA ASP A 140 -2.96 17.82 3.76
C ASP A 140 -2.08 17.15 4.83
N GLU A 141 -0.78 17.32 4.73
CA GLU A 141 0.19 16.70 5.63
C GLU A 141 0.21 17.32 7.04
N LYS A 142 -0.44 18.48 7.23
CA LYS A 142 -0.64 19.16 8.53
C LYS A 142 -1.88 18.69 9.27
N HIS A 143 -2.76 17.91 8.59
CA HIS A 143 -3.98 17.39 9.21
C HIS A 143 -3.64 16.65 10.52
N PRO A 144 -4.41 16.86 11.61
CA PRO A 144 -4.23 16.15 12.87
C PRO A 144 -4.20 14.64 12.67
N LYS A 145 -3.36 13.95 13.46
CA LYS A 145 -3.23 12.49 13.45
C LYS A 145 -3.96 11.93 14.65
N ILE A 146 -5.09 11.25 14.40
CA ILE A 146 -5.93 10.61 15.41
C ILE A 146 -6.20 9.17 14.93
N PRO A 147 -5.24 8.26 15.09
CA PRO A 147 -5.39 6.88 14.63
C PRO A 147 -6.50 6.16 15.39
N GLN A 148 -7.45 5.56 14.64
CA GLN A 148 -8.67 4.95 15.18
C GLN A 148 -8.65 3.41 15.17
N SER A 149 -7.47 2.80 15.00
CA SER A 149 -7.28 1.35 15.05
C SER A 149 -5.85 1.00 15.49
N PRO A 150 -5.60 -0.22 16.04
CA PRO A 150 -4.23 -0.67 16.35
C PRO A 150 -3.29 -0.62 15.13
N TYR A 151 -3.79 -0.94 13.94
CA TYR A 151 -3.06 -0.76 12.68
C TYR A 151 -2.63 0.70 12.49
N ALA A 152 -3.58 1.62 12.54
CA ALA A 152 -3.29 3.05 12.31
C ALA A 152 -2.33 3.60 13.37
N ALA A 153 -2.48 3.18 14.64
CA ALA A 153 -1.59 3.53 15.72
C ALA A 153 -0.16 3.01 15.50
N SER A 154 0.01 1.75 15.09
CA SER A 154 1.33 1.17 14.79
C SER A 154 2.02 1.89 13.63
N LYS A 155 1.28 2.28 12.58
CA LYS A 155 1.83 3.05 11.45
C LYS A 155 2.17 4.48 11.85
N SER A 156 1.39 5.11 12.72
CA SER A 156 1.71 6.44 13.27
C SER A 156 2.98 6.41 14.12
N ALA A 157 3.17 5.39 14.95
CA ALA A 157 4.39 5.19 15.73
C ALA A 157 5.61 4.97 14.82
N ALA A 158 5.48 4.16 13.77
CA ALA A 158 6.54 3.95 12.79
C ALA A 158 6.91 5.24 12.03
N ASP A 159 5.93 6.10 11.70
CA ASP A 159 6.18 7.42 11.11
C ASP A 159 7.01 8.31 12.05
N GLN A 160 6.67 8.33 13.35
CA GLN A 160 7.41 9.14 14.34
C GLN A 160 8.84 8.62 14.52
N LEU A 161 9.04 7.29 14.59
CA LEU A 161 10.37 6.70 14.64
C LEU A 161 11.18 7.09 13.39
N ALA A 162 10.63 6.95 12.20
CA ALA A 162 11.33 7.29 10.97
C ALA A 162 11.73 8.78 10.93
N MET A 163 10.86 9.69 11.37
CA MET A 163 11.19 11.12 11.46
C MET A 163 12.19 11.43 12.56
N SER A 164 12.17 10.75 13.71
CA SER A 164 13.17 10.94 14.76
C SER A 164 14.57 10.61 14.29
N TYR A 165 14.72 9.57 13.43
CA TYR A 165 16.01 9.23 12.82
C TYR A 165 16.52 10.30 11.85
N TYR A 166 15.61 10.97 11.15
CA TYR A 166 15.98 12.13 10.33
C TYR A 166 16.49 13.28 11.21
N TYR A 167 15.78 13.63 12.28
CA TYR A 167 16.16 14.75 13.13
C TYR A 167 17.40 14.46 13.98
N SER A 168 17.50 13.28 14.59
CA SER A 168 18.56 12.96 15.52
C SER A 168 19.85 12.52 14.84
N TYR A 169 19.77 11.87 13.69
CA TYR A 169 20.93 11.24 13.04
C TYR A 169 21.17 11.69 11.61
N GLY A 170 20.35 12.60 11.08
CA GLY A 170 20.47 13.05 9.69
C GLY A 170 20.18 11.96 8.65
N LEU A 171 19.51 10.85 9.04
CA LEU A 171 19.17 9.79 8.11
C LEU A 171 18.27 10.34 6.99
N PRO A 172 18.57 10.13 5.69
CA PRO A 172 17.81 10.72 4.59
C PRO A 172 16.44 10.04 4.38
N VAL A 173 15.55 10.21 5.35
CA VAL A 173 14.20 9.64 5.37
C VAL A 173 13.23 10.46 4.52
N THR A 174 12.33 9.79 3.84
CA THR A 174 11.10 10.35 3.27
C THR A 174 9.94 9.42 3.62
N ILE A 175 8.84 9.97 4.08
CA ILE A 175 7.61 9.21 4.34
C ILE A 175 6.64 9.47 3.20
N LEU A 176 6.26 8.41 2.48
CA LEU A 176 5.12 8.45 1.57
C LEU A 176 3.88 7.93 2.28
N ARG A 177 2.82 8.72 2.24
CA ARG A 177 1.54 8.41 2.89
C ARG A 177 0.45 8.22 1.83
N PRO A 178 0.36 7.00 1.26
CA PRO A 178 -0.68 6.72 0.29
C PRO A 178 -2.06 6.74 0.94
N PHE A 179 -3.04 7.27 0.21
CA PHE A 179 -4.45 7.05 0.45
C PHE A 179 -4.83 5.66 -0.09
N ASN A 180 -6.12 5.31 -0.09
CA ASN A 180 -6.49 3.93 -0.41
C ASN A 180 -5.99 3.50 -1.79
N ILE A 181 -5.04 2.59 -1.84
CA ILE A 181 -4.54 2.05 -3.11
C ILE A 181 -5.47 0.94 -3.59
N PHE A 182 -5.72 0.87 -4.91
CA PHE A 182 -6.47 -0.22 -5.52
C PHE A 182 -5.87 -0.64 -6.86
N GLY A 183 -6.18 -1.87 -7.30
CA GLY A 183 -5.70 -2.39 -8.58
C GLY A 183 -5.61 -3.90 -8.64
N PRO A 184 -5.05 -4.45 -9.73
CA PRO A 184 -4.70 -5.87 -9.85
C PRO A 184 -3.86 -6.36 -8.68
N ARG A 185 -3.96 -7.63 -8.31
CA ARG A 185 -3.21 -8.29 -7.20
C ARG A 185 -3.58 -7.78 -5.79
N GLN A 186 -4.59 -6.91 -5.65
CA GLN A 186 -5.02 -6.49 -4.32
C GLN A 186 -5.74 -7.63 -3.60
N SER A 187 -5.51 -7.75 -2.28
CA SER A 187 -6.13 -8.79 -1.45
C SER A 187 -7.66 -8.71 -1.49
N MET A 188 -8.32 -9.87 -1.49
CA MET A 188 -9.78 -10.01 -1.39
C MET A 188 -10.37 -9.48 -0.07
N ARG A 189 -9.54 -9.13 0.91
CA ARG A 189 -9.96 -8.41 2.13
C ARG A 189 -10.32 -6.96 1.87
N ALA A 190 -9.80 -6.36 0.80
CA ALA A 190 -10.09 -4.98 0.44
C ALA A 190 -11.42 -4.86 -0.29
N VAL A 191 -12.12 -3.73 -0.10
CA VAL A 191 -13.50 -3.56 -0.55
C VAL A 191 -13.68 -3.66 -2.07
N ILE A 192 -12.80 -3.08 -2.88
CA ILE A 192 -12.92 -3.13 -4.36
C ILE A 192 -12.79 -4.57 -4.88
N PRO A 193 -11.71 -5.34 -4.53
CA PRO A 193 -11.65 -6.75 -4.89
C PRO A 193 -12.83 -7.58 -4.39
N THR A 194 -13.28 -7.33 -3.15
CA THR A 194 -14.47 -8.02 -2.59
C THR A 194 -15.71 -7.79 -3.45
N ILE A 195 -15.97 -6.55 -3.87
CA ILE A 195 -17.12 -6.22 -4.72
C ILE A 195 -16.96 -6.90 -6.10
N ILE A 196 -15.79 -6.79 -6.71
CA ILE A 196 -15.51 -7.37 -8.03
C ILE A 196 -15.68 -8.90 -7.98
N ASN A 197 -15.06 -9.56 -7.00
CA ASN A 197 -15.14 -11.02 -6.87
C ASN A 197 -16.59 -11.49 -6.69
N GLN A 198 -17.33 -10.85 -5.80
CA GLN A 198 -18.75 -11.20 -5.62
C GLN A 198 -19.58 -10.91 -6.87
N ALA A 199 -19.29 -9.83 -7.62
CA ALA A 199 -19.97 -9.54 -8.87
C ALA A 199 -19.67 -10.57 -9.98
N ILE A 200 -18.48 -11.18 -9.96
CA ILE A 200 -18.11 -12.24 -10.92
C ILE A 200 -18.72 -13.57 -10.52
N THR A 201 -18.71 -13.92 -9.23
CA THR A 201 -19.10 -15.24 -8.72
C THR A 201 -20.60 -15.36 -8.37
N ASN A 202 -21.16 -14.32 -7.75
CA ASN A 202 -22.57 -14.27 -7.32
C ASN A 202 -23.42 -13.54 -8.31
N LYS A 203 -24.49 -14.15 -8.79
CA LYS A 203 -25.25 -13.62 -9.93
C LYS A 203 -25.84 -12.22 -9.71
N ASN A 204 -26.37 -11.84 -8.54
CA ASN A 204 -27.04 -10.54 -8.38
C ASN A 204 -26.97 -9.91 -6.98
N LYS A 205 -26.36 -10.57 -5.98
CA LYS A 205 -26.37 -10.09 -4.59
C LYS A 205 -24.97 -10.09 -3.99
N ILE A 206 -24.56 -8.96 -3.38
CA ILE A 206 -23.27 -8.84 -2.74
C ILE A 206 -23.40 -8.43 -1.26
N ASN A 207 -22.55 -8.98 -0.41
CA ASN A 207 -22.52 -8.71 1.02
C ASN A 207 -21.42 -7.71 1.34
N LEU A 208 -21.79 -6.55 1.89
CA LEU A 208 -20.88 -5.47 2.26
C LEU A 208 -21.13 -5.00 3.69
N GLY A 209 -20.15 -4.32 4.29
CA GLY A 209 -20.34 -3.55 5.52
C GLY A 209 -20.96 -2.19 5.24
N THR A 210 -20.35 -1.12 5.75
CA THR A 210 -20.82 0.25 5.48
C THR A 210 -20.66 0.63 4.00
N ILE A 211 -21.70 1.26 3.43
CA ILE A 211 -21.68 1.70 2.03
C ILE A 211 -21.63 3.22 1.88
N LYS A 212 -21.74 3.94 3.00
CA LYS A 212 -21.78 5.42 3.04
C LYS A 212 -20.40 6.06 3.11
N SER A 213 -19.39 5.31 3.59
CA SER A 213 -18.04 5.84 3.72
C SER A 213 -17.44 6.21 2.36
N LYS A 214 -16.76 7.37 2.33
CA LYS A 214 -16.09 7.90 1.13
C LYS A 214 -14.58 7.79 1.29
N ARG A 215 -13.91 7.35 0.25
CA ARG A 215 -12.46 7.18 0.22
C ARG A 215 -11.86 7.78 -1.05
N ASP A 216 -10.65 8.28 -0.91
CA ASP A 216 -9.79 8.64 -2.03
C ASP A 216 -9.04 7.38 -2.46
N TYR A 217 -9.36 6.88 -3.65
CA TYR A 217 -8.73 5.69 -4.21
C TYR A 217 -7.72 6.07 -5.29
N THR A 218 -6.49 5.63 -5.12
CA THR A 218 -5.40 5.85 -6.06
C THR A 218 -5.02 4.53 -6.75
N PHE A 219 -4.94 4.53 -8.07
CA PHE A 219 -4.57 3.34 -8.82
C PHE A 219 -3.11 2.95 -8.55
N VAL A 220 -2.85 1.67 -8.37
CA VAL A 220 -1.52 1.16 -7.98
C VAL A 220 -0.41 1.61 -8.93
N ALA A 221 -0.69 1.66 -10.24
CA ALA A 221 0.30 2.12 -11.22
C ALA A 221 0.70 3.60 -11.04
N ASP A 222 -0.19 4.45 -10.51
CA ASP A 222 0.15 5.82 -10.16
C ASP A 222 0.95 5.89 -8.86
N THR A 223 0.58 5.05 -7.88
CA THR A 223 1.28 4.97 -6.59
C THR A 223 2.75 4.57 -6.78
N VAL A 224 3.05 3.53 -7.56
CA VAL A 224 4.44 3.09 -7.76
C VAL A 224 5.32 4.14 -8.44
N LYS A 225 4.74 4.97 -9.32
CA LYS A 225 5.44 6.12 -9.91
C LYS A 225 5.83 7.18 -8.87
N ALA A 226 5.01 7.38 -7.82
CA ALA A 226 5.36 8.28 -6.73
C ALA A 226 6.58 7.78 -5.96
N PHE A 227 6.66 6.48 -5.69
CA PHE A 227 7.85 5.88 -5.07
C PHE A 227 9.11 6.10 -5.92
N GLU A 228 9.05 5.81 -7.22
CA GLU A 228 10.19 6.03 -8.12
C GLU A 228 10.65 7.49 -8.09
N LYS A 229 9.73 8.46 -8.23
CA LYS A 229 10.04 9.89 -8.20
C LYS A 229 10.70 10.33 -6.89
N CYS A 230 10.49 9.59 -5.80
CA CYS A 230 11.06 9.87 -4.49
C CYS A 230 12.53 9.44 -4.38
N ILE A 231 12.97 8.40 -5.11
CA ILE A 231 14.29 7.76 -4.96
C ILE A 231 15.44 8.78 -5.10
N ASN A 232 15.40 9.60 -6.14
CA ASN A 232 16.47 10.54 -6.45
C ASN A 232 16.16 11.99 -6.02
N ASN A 233 15.00 12.22 -5.40
CA ASN A 233 14.57 13.55 -5.02
C ASN A 233 15.14 13.94 -3.65
N LYS A 234 16.19 14.78 -3.65
CA LYS A 234 16.81 15.30 -2.43
C LYS A 234 15.88 16.23 -1.64
N LYS A 235 15.00 16.99 -2.31
CA LYS A 235 14.04 17.92 -1.66
C LYS A 235 12.96 17.18 -0.86
N ALA A 236 12.74 15.89 -1.13
CA ALA A 236 11.81 15.05 -0.39
C ALA A 236 12.37 14.51 0.94
N ILE A 237 13.67 14.68 1.20
CA ILE A 237 14.29 14.24 2.46
C ILE A 237 13.71 15.06 3.62
N GLY A 238 13.37 14.40 4.73
CA GLY A 238 12.73 15.01 5.90
C GLY A 238 11.27 15.41 5.67
N LYS A 239 10.62 14.93 4.60
CA LYS A 239 9.23 15.26 4.29
C LYS A 239 8.31 14.04 4.42
N ILE A 240 7.10 14.33 4.89
CA ILE A 240 5.93 13.44 4.80
C ILE A 240 5.15 13.93 3.58
N ILE A 241 4.74 13.03 2.69
CA ILE A 241 4.10 13.40 1.42
C ILE A 241 2.88 12.52 1.18
N ASN A 242 1.71 13.14 1.11
CA ASN A 242 0.47 12.46 0.75
C ASN A 242 0.46 12.05 -0.73
N ILE A 243 0.10 10.81 -0.98
CA ILE A 243 -0.07 10.25 -2.32
C ILE A 243 -1.53 9.86 -2.49
N GLY A 244 -2.28 10.70 -3.16
CA GLY A 244 -3.72 10.50 -3.36
C GLY A 244 -4.24 11.15 -4.62
N ASN A 245 -5.48 10.82 -4.95
CA ASN A 245 -6.12 11.23 -6.19
C ASN A 245 -6.78 12.63 -6.08
N ASN A 246 -6.95 13.14 -4.85
CA ASN A 246 -7.79 14.32 -4.54
C ASN A 246 -9.24 14.17 -5.07
N PHE A 247 -9.71 12.92 -5.12
CA PHE A 247 -11.05 12.57 -5.52
C PHE A 247 -11.59 11.48 -4.59
N GLU A 248 -12.74 11.67 -4.03
CA GLU A 248 -13.39 10.69 -3.15
C GLU A 248 -14.65 10.10 -3.77
N ILE A 249 -14.90 8.85 -3.44
CA ILE A 249 -16.06 8.10 -3.92
C ILE A 249 -16.60 7.19 -2.82
N SER A 250 -17.91 7.03 -2.75
CA SER A 250 -18.57 6.12 -1.80
C SER A 250 -18.52 4.67 -2.28
N ILE A 251 -18.64 3.73 -1.35
CA ILE A 251 -18.74 2.31 -1.67
C ILE A 251 -19.98 2.03 -2.54
N LYS A 252 -21.10 2.71 -2.27
CA LYS A 252 -22.32 2.61 -3.09
C LYS A 252 -22.05 2.98 -4.56
N GLU A 253 -21.35 4.08 -4.81
CA GLU A 253 -20.99 4.50 -6.18
C GLU A 253 -20.04 3.53 -6.87
N ILE A 254 -19.10 2.91 -6.12
CA ILE A 254 -18.22 1.87 -6.67
C ILE A 254 -19.03 0.66 -7.13
N VAL A 255 -20.00 0.21 -6.34
CA VAL A 255 -20.91 -0.87 -6.75
C VAL A 255 -21.67 -0.52 -8.02
N GLN A 256 -22.18 0.73 -8.13
CA GLN A 256 -22.87 1.20 -9.34
C GLN A 256 -21.94 1.16 -10.58
N PHE A 257 -20.68 1.54 -10.42
CA PHE A 257 -19.72 1.44 -11.54
C PHE A 257 -19.40 -0.01 -11.90
N ILE A 258 -19.22 -0.90 -10.93
CA ILE A 258 -18.99 -2.32 -11.19
C ILE A 258 -20.22 -2.96 -11.82
N SER A 259 -21.44 -2.59 -11.41
CA SER A 259 -22.68 -3.04 -12.03
C SER A 259 -22.73 -2.67 -13.53
N LYS A 260 -22.33 -1.44 -13.88
CA LYS A 260 -22.24 -1.01 -15.29
C LYS A 260 -21.16 -1.76 -16.07
N ILE A 261 -19.97 -1.98 -15.48
CA ILE A 261 -18.86 -2.70 -16.12
C ILE A 261 -19.24 -4.16 -16.38
N SER A 262 -19.83 -4.82 -15.38
CA SER A 262 -20.22 -6.23 -15.46
C SER A 262 -21.50 -6.46 -16.26
N LYS A 263 -22.24 -5.39 -16.64
CA LYS A 263 -23.58 -5.44 -17.25
C LYS A 263 -24.59 -6.25 -16.42
N ARG A 264 -24.46 -6.23 -15.09
CA ARG A 264 -25.32 -6.98 -14.15
C ARG A 264 -25.96 -6.01 -13.16
N LYS A 265 -27.24 -6.25 -12.83
CA LYS A 265 -27.91 -5.56 -11.71
C LYS A 265 -27.40 -6.17 -10.41
N ILE A 266 -26.73 -5.34 -9.57
CA ILE A 266 -26.14 -5.79 -8.31
C ILE A 266 -26.95 -5.21 -7.16
N GLU A 267 -27.49 -6.10 -6.31
CA GLU A 267 -28.16 -5.76 -5.06
C GLU A 267 -27.18 -5.82 -3.89
N ILE A 268 -27.25 -4.87 -2.98
CA ILE A 268 -26.38 -4.80 -1.81
C ILE A 268 -27.12 -5.32 -0.59
N ASN A 269 -26.52 -6.32 0.07
CA ASN A 269 -26.93 -6.78 1.39
C ASN A 269 -25.92 -6.29 2.44
N ILE A 270 -26.41 -5.68 3.50
CA ILE A 270 -25.56 -5.22 4.61
C ILE A 270 -25.27 -6.39 5.56
N ASP A 271 -24.03 -6.79 5.63
CA ASP A 271 -23.54 -7.85 6.50
C ASP A 271 -22.94 -7.24 7.78
N LYS A 272 -23.62 -7.45 8.92
CA LYS A 272 -23.21 -6.93 10.23
C LYS A 272 -21.80 -7.39 10.65
N LYS A 273 -21.36 -8.57 10.24
CA LYS A 273 -20.02 -9.13 10.52
C LYS A 273 -18.88 -8.31 9.87
N ARG A 274 -19.21 -7.53 8.83
CA ARG A 274 -18.27 -6.66 8.11
C ARG A 274 -18.24 -5.23 8.62
N LEU A 275 -19.05 -4.88 9.62
CA LEU A 275 -19.05 -3.56 10.22
C LEU A 275 -17.89 -3.44 11.21
N ARG A 276 -17.18 -2.32 11.14
CA ARG A 276 -16.18 -1.95 12.13
C ARG A 276 -16.84 -1.40 13.41
N PRO A 277 -16.16 -1.42 14.55
CA PRO A 277 -16.62 -0.68 15.73
C PRO A 277 -16.94 0.77 15.36
N LYS A 278 -18.08 1.28 15.82
CA LYS A 278 -18.62 2.59 15.38
C LYS A 278 -17.61 3.75 15.50
N LYS A 279 -16.83 3.81 16.60
CA LYS A 279 -15.80 4.84 16.81
C LYS A 279 -14.53 4.63 15.99
N SER A 280 -14.32 3.42 15.42
CA SER A 280 -13.19 3.10 14.56
C SER A 280 -13.51 3.25 13.06
N GLU A 281 -14.77 3.51 12.70
CA GLU A 281 -15.15 3.73 11.29
C GLU A 281 -14.78 5.14 10.85
N VAL A 282 -13.84 5.21 9.94
CA VAL A 282 -13.43 6.45 9.28
C VAL A 282 -14.41 6.75 8.16
N MET A 283 -15.22 7.79 8.29
CA MET A 283 -16.29 8.07 7.34
C MET A 283 -15.81 8.70 6.04
N ARG A 284 -14.73 9.50 6.09
CA ARG A 284 -14.30 10.28 4.93
C ARG A 284 -12.79 10.44 4.90
N LEU A 285 -12.18 10.16 3.74
CA LEU A 285 -10.78 10.42 3.44
C LEU A 285 -10.69 11.00 2.02
N ARG A 286 -10.13 12.21 1.90
CA ARG A 286 -9.80 12.85 0.61
C ARG A 286 -8.47 13.57 0.76
N SER A 287 -7.49 13.20 -0.05
CA SER A 287 -6.14 13.77 0.02
C SER A 287 -6.05 15.17 -0.59
N SER A 288 -5.23 16.03 0.00
CA SER A 288 -4.53 17.05 -0.77
C SER A 288 -3.31 16.40 -1.42
N ASN A 289 -3.11 16.63 -2.72
CA ASN A 289 -1.92 16.16 -3.43
C ASN A 289 -1.02 17.33 -3.90
N ASN A 290 -1.17 18.49 -3.27
CA ASN A 290 -0.40 19.69 -3.64
C ASN A 290 1.10 19.51 -3.40
N LEU A 291 1.48 18.92 -2.24
CA LEU A 291 2.89 18.71 -1.93
C LEU A 291 3.54 17.70 -2.89
N SER A 292 2.86 16.59 -3.20
CA SER A 292 3.36 15.60 -4.17
C SER A 292 3.49 16.18 -5.59
N LYS A 293 2.55 17.03 -6.01
CA LYS A 293 2.65 17.76 -7.30
C LYS A 293 3.85 18.70 -7.33
N ASN A 294 4.02 19.50 -6.28
CA ASN A 294 5.07 20.53 -6.25
C ASN A 294 6.45 19.92 -6.07
N LEU A 295 6.58 18.96 -5.14
CA LEU A 295 7.86 18.43 -4.71
C LEU A 295 8.34 17.26 -5.58
N LEU A 296 7.46 16.32 -5.89
CA LEU A 296 7.79 15.14 -6.70
C LEU A 296 7.47 15.31 -8.19
N LYS A 297 6.83 16.42 -8.57
CA LYS A 297 6.26 16.58 -9.92
C LYS A 297 5.40 15.36 -10.30
N TRP A 298 4.64 14.86 -9.31
CA TRP A 298 3.78 13.71 -9.47
C TRP A 298 2.32 14.12 -9.59
N LYS A 299 1.65 13.55 -10.57
CA LYS A 299 0.19 13.63 -10.77
C LYS A 299 -0.33 12.22 -11.08
N PRO A 300 -1.49 11.83 -10.55
CA PRO A 300 -2.10 10.56 -10.95
C PRO A 300 -2.53 10.65 -12.42
N VAL A 301 -2.15 9.64 -13.21
CA VAL A 301 -2.62 9.48 -14.60
C VAL A 301 -4.10 9.07 -14.61
N TYR A 302 -4.47 8.26 -13.62
CA TYR A 302 -5.87 7.83 -13.42
C TYR A 302 -6.59 8.73 -12.43
N GLY A 303 -6.38 10.07 -12.54
CA GLY A 303 -6.93 11.07 -11.65
C GLY A 303 -8.41 11.39 -11.89
N GLY A 304 -9.11 11.81 -10.82
CA GLY A 304 -10.51 12.21 -10.85
C GLY A 304 -11.48 11.07 -11.19
N LYS A 305 -12.75 11.42 -11.40
CA LYS A 305 -13.84 10.43 -11.63
C LYS A 305 -13.61 9.58 -12.88
N ASN A 306 -13.19 10.18 -13.98
CA ASN A 306 -12.99 9.47 -15.24
C ASN A 306 -11.75 8.58 -15.21
N GLY A 307 -10.65 9.05 -14.60
CA GLY A 307 -9.45 8.23 -14.38
C GLY A 307 -9.75 7.04 -13.48
N PHE A 308 -10.48 7.27 -12.38
CA PHE A 308 -10.91 6.19 -11.49
C PHE A 308 -11.73 5.12 -12.23
N LYS A 309 -12.71 5.51 -13.05
CA LYS A 309 -13.52 4.57 -13.84
C LYS A 309 -12.65 3.71 -14.77
N LYS A 310 -11.70 4.32 -15.49
CA LYS A 310 -10.77 3.61 -16.38
C LYS A 310 -9.90 2.61 -15.60
N ALA A 311 -9.40 3.00 -14.43
CA ALA A 311 -8.61 2.15 -13.56
C ALA A 311 -9.43 1.00 -12.96
N LEU A 312 -10.68 1.28 -12.57
CA LEU A 312 -11.61 0.27 -12.05
C LEU A 312 -11.95 -0.78 -13.11
N GLN A 313 -12.16 -0.35 -14.36
CA GLN A 313 -12.38 -1.27 -15.49
C GLN A 313 -11.17 -2.19 -15.72
N LYS A 314 -9.94 -1.64 -15.71
CA LYS A 314 -8.71 -2.45 -15.81
C LYS A 314 -8.59 -3.45 -14.66
N THR A 315 -8.94 -3.02 -13.44
CA THR A 315 -8.94 -3.87 -12.26
C THR A 315 -9.95 -4.99 -12.40
N PHE A 316 -11.19 -4.68 -12.82
CA PHE A 316 -12.24 -5.67 -13.05
C PHE A 316 -11.81 -6.71 -14.08
N GLN A 317 -11.31 -6.29 -15.24
CA GLN A 317 -10.84 -7.18 -16.32
C GLN A 317 -9.73 -8.12 -15.83
N TRP A 318 -8.81 -7.61 -14.98
CA TRP A 318 -7.76 -8.45 -14.42
C TRP A 318 -8.34 -9.55 -13.51
N TYR A 319 -9.27 -9.22 -12.60
CA TYR A 319 -9.91 -10.22 -11.74
C TYR A 319 -10.75 -11.21 -12.53
N GLU A 320 -11.46 -10.76 -13.56
CA GLU A 320 -12.25 -11.61 -14.44
C GLU A 320 -11.37 -12.64 -15.16
N LYS A 321 -10.23 -12.21 -15.70
CA LYS A 321 -9.24 -13.08 -16.37
C LYS A 321 -8.61 -14.08 -15.38
N ASN A 322 -8.37 -13.67 -14.15
CA ASN A 322 -7.67 -14.46 -13.13
C ASN A 322 -8.60 -15.10 -12.10
N LYS A 323 -9.90 -15.28 -12.42
CA LYS A 323 -10.89 -15.81 -11.50
C LYS A 323 -10.57 -17.20 -10.94
N ASN A 324 -9.86 -18.02 -11.71
CA ASN A 324 -9.47 -19.38 -11.29
C ASN A 324 -8.23 -19.39 -10.38
N ASN A 325 -7.38 -18.36 -10.46
CA ASN A 325 -6.19 -18.19 -9.62
C ASN A 325 -6.50 -17.39 -8.35
N SER A 326 -7.53 -16.54 -8.38
CA SER A 326 -8.06 -15.92 -7.17
C SER A 326 -8.81 -17.02 -6.40
N LEU A 327 -8.20 -17.50 -5.29
CA LEU A 327 -8.83 -18.41 -4.34
C LEU A 327 -10.32 -18.07 -4.24
N ASN A 328 -11.19 -19.08 -4.39
CA ASN A 328 -12.64 -19.00 -4.20
C ASN A 328 -12.96 -18.59 -2.76
N VAL A 329 -12.61 -17.37 -2.39
CA VAL A 329 -12.88 -16.80 -1.08
C VAL A 329 -14.33 -16.34 -1.07
N THR A 330 -15.23 -17.30 -0.87
CA THR A 330 -16.67 -17.03 -0.70
C THR A 330 -16.99 -16.54 0.71
N LYS A 331 -16.11 -16.81 1.69
CA LYS A 331 -16.27 -16.38 3.09
C LYS A 331 -15.51 -15.09 3.37
N TYR A 332 -16.03 -14.28 4.29
CA TYR A 332 -15.32 -13.09 4.81
C TYR A 332 -14.05 -13.54 5.54
N ILE A 333 -12.91 -12.98 5.14
CA ILE A 333 -11.62 -13.24 5.79
C ILE A 333 -11.27 -12.00 6.63
N ILE A 334 -11.03 -12.24 7.92
CA ILE A 334 -10.53 -11.24 8.85
C ILE A 334 -9.06 -10.90 8.55
#